data_18521c2221fe3ce3c4bc55ff1d65d737
#
_entry.id   18521c2221fe3ce3c4bc55ff1d65d737
#
_cell.length_a   1.000
_cell.length_b   1.000
_cell.length_c   1.000
_cell.angle_alpha   90.00
_cell.angle_beta   90.00
_cell.angle_gamma   90.00
#
_symmetry.space_group_name_H-M   'P 1'
#
loop_
_entity.id
_entity.type
_entity.pdbx_description
1 polymer ?
#
loop_
_entity_poly.entity_id
_entity_poly.type
_entity_poly.pdbx_seq_one_letter_code
_entity_poly.pdbx_strand_id
1 'polypeptide(L)' 'MKEVNQTIDARGKLCPEPVVLTRKAMNSFPGEALLVLVDSPVAKENVSRLAEKQGYKVTVDEHNGDYQINIDR' A
#
# COMPACT_ATOMS: atom_id res chain seq x y z
N MET A 1 -16.89 0.12 -11.71
CA MET A 1 -15.69 -0.64 -11.38
C MET A 1 -14.56 0.31 -11.06
N LYS A 2 -13.87 0.06 -9.98
CA LYS A 2 -12.82 0.96 -9.54
C LYS A 2 -11.47 0.50 -10.07
N GLU A 3 -10.74 1.42 -10.66
CA GLU A 3 -9.44 1.10 -11.21
C GLU A 3 -8.35 1.63 -10.29
N VAL A 4 -7.25 0.88 -10.22
CA VAL A 4 -6.08 1.32 -9.48
C VAL A 4 -5.32 2.31 -10.35
N ASN A 5 -5.14 3.53 -9.84
CA ASN A 5 -4.47 4.57 -10.62
C ASN A 5 -2.95 4.45 -10.55
N GLN A 6 -2.43 3.95 -9.43
CA GLN A 6 -0.99 3.81 -9.24
C GLN A 6 -0.68 2.50 -8.55
N THR A 7 0.39 1.85 -9.00
CA THR A 7 0.90 0.63 -8.39
C THR A 7 2.29 0.90 -7.85
N ILE A 8 2.49 0.61 -6.58
CA ILE A 8 3.77 0.78 -5.90
C ILE A 8 4.33 -0.60 -5.59
N ASP A 9 5.42 -0.97 -6.25
CA ASP A 9 6.07 -2.26 -5.98
C ASP A 9 7.15 -2.06 -4.94
N ALA A 10 6.83 -2.46 -3.72
CA ALA A 10 7.76 -2.34 -2.60
C ALA A 10 8.28 -3.70 -2.14
N ARG A 11 8.16 -4.72 -3.01
CA ARG A 11 8.68 -6.05 -2.68
C ARG A 11 10.19 -6.02 -2.67
N GLY A 12 10.78 -6.74 -1.74
CA GLY A 12 12.23 -6.78 -1.57
C GLY A 12 12.81 -5.55 -0.90
N LYS A 13 11.97 -4.61 -0.49
CA LYS A 13 12.41 -3.40 0.20
C LYS A 13 12.42 -3.62 1.70
N LEU A 14 13.40 -3.04 2.37
CA LEU A 14 13.49 -3.11 3.82
C LEU A 14 12.67 -1.99 4.45
N CYS A 15 12.11 -2.29 5.62
CA CYS A 15 11.39 -1.30 6.41
C CYS A 15 12.37 -0.19 6.82
N PRO A 16 12.01 1.09 6.75
CA PRO A 16 10.66 1.63 6.55
C PRO A 16 10.33 2.02 5.10
N GLU A 17 11.07 1.51 4.13
CA GLU A 17 10.94 1.95 2.76
C GLU A 17 9.54 1.75 2.16
N PRO A 18 8.85 0.61 2.38
CA PRO A 18 7.48 0.48 1.87
C PRO A 18 6.54 1.56 2.40
N VAL A 19 6.70 1.93 3.66
CA VAL A 19 5.89 2.98 4.28
C VAL A 19 6.19 4.33 3.64
N VAL A 20 7.46 4.61 3.41
CA VAL A 20 7.88 5.87 2.79
C VAL A 20 7.35 5.98 1.37
N LEU A 21 7.46 4.91 0.59
CA LEU A 21 6.95 4.89 -0.78
C LEU A 21 5.43 5.12 -0.81
N THR A 22 4.72 4.48 0.09
CA THR A 22 3.27 4.62 0.16
C THR A 22 2.89 6.05 0.53
N ARG A 23 3.60 6.64 1.49
CA ARG A 23 3.33 8.03 1.89
C ARG A 23 3.56 8.99 0.73
N LYS A 24 4.65 8.79 -0.01
CA LYS A 24 4.93 9.63 -1.18
C LYS A 24 3.82 9.51 -2.22
N ALA A 25 3.33 8.30 -2.45
CA ALA A 25 2.24 8.09 -3.40
C ALA A 25 0.97 8.78 -2.95
N MET A 26 0.66 8.70 -1.67
CA MET A 26 -0.53 9.38 -1.14
C MET A 26 -0.44 10.89 -1.30
N ASN A 27 0.74 11.45 -1.11
CA ASN A 27 0.95 12.89 -1.25
C ASN A 27 0.91 13.33 -2.71
N SER A 28 1.41 12.49 -3.62
CA SER A 28 1.44 12.80 -5.04
C SER A 28 0.07 12.59 -5.71
N PHE A 29 -0.69 11.63 -5.21
CA PHE A 29 -1.98 11.26 -5.81
C PHE A 29 -3.07 11.23 -4.73
N PRO A 30 -3.37 12.37 -4.11
CA PRO A 30 -4.33 12.38 -3.01
C PRO A 30 -5.73 11.99 -3.48
N GLY A 31 -6.36 11.10 -2.74
CA GLY A 31 -7.70 10.66 -3.03
C GLY A 31 -7.81 9.60 -4.12
N GLU A 32 -6.70 9.15 -4.71
CA GLU A 32 -6.72 8.15 -5.75
C GLU A 32 -6.50 6.75 -5.18
N ALA A 33 -7.01 5.75 -5.89
CA ALA A 33 -6.82 4.37 -5.50
C ALA A 33 -5.38 3.94 -5.75
N LEU A 34 -4.78 3.27 -4.77
CA LEU A 34 -3.40 2.83 -4.86
C LEU A 34 -3.32 1.33 -4.62
N LEU A 35 -2.38 0.68 -5.28
CA LEU A 35 -2.06 -0.72 -5.03
C LEU A 35 -0.61 -0.80 -4.61
N VAL A 36 -0.37 -1.32 -3.41
CA VAL A 36 0.98 -1.47 -2.89
C VAL A 36 1.30 -2.95 -2.79
N LEU A 37 2.43 -3.34 -3.34
CA LEU A 37 2.89 -4.73 -3.30
C LEU A 37 4.03 -4.84 -2.30
N VAL A 38 3.89 -5.75 -1.36
CA VAL A 38 4.95 -6.03 -0.38
C VAL A 38 5.08 -7.54 -0.22
N ASP A 39 6.21 -7.98 0.31
CA ASP A 39 6.48 -9.41 0.50
C ASP A 39 6.74 -9.77 1.95
N SER A 40 6.33 -8.93 2.88
CA SER A 40 6.56 -9.12 4.30
C SER A 40 5.30 -8.79 5.08
N PRO A 41 4.92 -9.65 6.07
CA PRO A 41 3.78 -9.35 6.93
C PRO A 41 3.96 -8.05 7.72
N VAL A 42 5.20 -7.75 8.09
CA VAL A 42 5.50 -6.51 8.82
C VAL A 42 5.26 -5.30 7.93
N ALA A 43 5.75 -5.35 6.69
CA ALA A 43 5.53 -4.26 5.74
C ALA A 43 4.05 -4.09 5.45
N LYS A 44 3.32 -5.20 5.24
CA LYS A 44 1.88 -5.17 5.02
C LYS A 44 1.18 -4.44 6.16
N GLU A 45 1.50 -4.80 7.38
CA GLU A 45 0.85 -4.22 8.54
C GLU A 45 1.16 -2.72 8.67
N ASN A 46 2.42 -2.36 8.47
CA ASN A 46 2.83 -0.96 8.58
C ASN A 46 2.18 -0.09 7.52
N VAL A 47 2.14 -0.55 6.28
CA VAL A 47 1.51 0.19 5.19
C VAL A 47 0.01 0.33 5.43
N SER A 48 -0.64 -0.76 5.85
CA SER A 48 -2.07 -0.75 6.12
C SER A 48 -2.40 0.25 7.23
N ARG A 49 -1.59 0.24 8.29
CA ARG A 49 -1.81 1.16 9.41
C ARG A 49 -1.65 2.61 9.00
N LEU A 50 -0.64 2.90 8.18
CA LEU A 50 -0.44 4.25 7.67
C LEU A 50 -1.64 4.71 6.87
N ALA A 51 -2.13 3.87 5.97
CA ALA A 51 -3.25 4.23 5.12
C ALA A 51 -4.51 4.47 5.94
N GLU A 52 -4.77 3.60 6.93
CA GLU A 52 -5.94 3.77 7.78
C GLU A 52 -5.87 5.06 8.58
N LYS A 53 -4.67 5.41 9.04
CA LYS A 53 -4.48 6.67 9.77
C LYS A 53 -4.78 7.88 8.91
N GLN A 54 -4.56 7.76 7.61
CA GLN A 54 -4.82 8.86 6.67
C GLN A 54 -6.27 8.88 6.19
N GLY A 55 -7.11 7.97 6.71
CA GLY A 55 -8.52 7.94 6.37
C GLY A 55 -8.85 7.13 5.14
N TYR A 56 -7.93 6.30 4.67
CA TYR A 56 -8.15 5.45 3.53
C TYR A 56 -8.75 4.11 3.97
N LYS A 57 -9.46 3.48 3.04
CA LYS A 57 -9.93 2.10 3.22
C LYS A 57 -8.85 1.16 2.69
N VAL A 58 -8.58 0.11 3.45
CA VAL A 58 -7.52 -0.82 3.11
C VAL A 58 -8.08 -2.22 2.99
N THR A 59 -7.73 -2.89 1.88
CA THR A 59 -8.05 -4.30 1.67
C THR A 59 -6.75 -5.01 1.31
N VAL A 60 -6.49 -6.14 1.93
CA VAL A 60 -5.24 -6.88 1.71
C VAL A 60 -5.56 -8.25 1.13
N ASP A 61 -4.88 -8.60 0.05
CA ASP A 61 -4.93 -9.92 -0.56
C ASP A 61 -3.54 -10.55 -0.51
N GLU A 62 -3.49 -11.83 -0.19
CA GLU A 62 -2.22 -12.55 -0.14
C GLU A 62 -2.14 -13.52 -1.32
N HIS A 63 -0.99 -13.50 -2.02
CA HIS A 63 -0.73 -14.38 -3.15
C HIS A 63 0.72 -14.88 -3.10
N ASN A 64 0.90 -16.18 -2.85
CA ASN A 64 2.22 -16.82 -2.90
C ASN A 64 3.27 -16.10 -2.05
N GLY A 65 2.88 -15.66 -0.85
CA GLY A 65 3.79 -14.99 0.06
C GLY A 65 3.90 -13.50 -0.15
N ASP A 66 3.32 -12.97 -1.23
CA ASP A 66 3.26 -11.52 -1.46
C ASP A 66 1.90 -10.99 -1.02
N TYR A 67 1.87 -9.72 -0.66
CA TYR A 67 0.65 -9.07 -0.23
C TYR A 67 0.32 -7.92 -1.15
N GLN A 68 -0.93 -7.87 -1.59
CA GLN A 68 -1.44 -6.76 -2.39
C GLN A 68 -2.32 -5.91 -1.50
N ILE A 69 -1.92 -4.69 -1.25
CA ILE A 69 -2.62 -3.78 -0.37
C ILE A 69 -3.37 -2.77 -1.22
N ASN A 70 -4.68 -2.90 -1.26
CA ASN A 70 -5.53 -1.98 -2.00
C ASN A 70 -5.93 -0.85 -1.07
N ILE A 71 -5.54 0.36 -1.41
CA ILE A 71 -5.78 1.56 -0.62
C ILE A 71 -6.71 2.47 -1.41
N ASP A 72 -7.81 2.84 -0.79
CA ASP A 72 -8.86 3.58 -1.48
C ASP A 72 -9.53 4.56 -0.53
N ARG A 73 -10.17 5.57 -1.08
CA ARG A 73 -10.94 6.53 -0.28
C ARG A 73 -12.44 6.45 -0.52
#